data_d56ed60303528ec78d8df1f15d0e5192
#
_entry.id   d56ed60303528ec78d8df1f15d0e5192
#
_cell.length_a   1.000
_cell.length_b   1.000
_cell.length_c   1.000
_cell.angle_alpha   90.00
_cell.angle_beta   90.00
_cell.angle_gamma   90.00
#
_symmetry.space_group_name_H-M   'P 1'
#
loop_
_entity.id
_entity.type
_entity.pdbx_description
1 polymer ?
#
loop_
_entity_poly.entity_id
_entity_poly.type
_entity_poly.pdbx_seq_one_letter_code
_entity_poly.pdbx_strand_id
1 'polypeptide(L)'
;MVSKIISRDDYLNKLIAFKDKQLIKVITGIRRCGKSTIMEIYQDYLQKEMKVTNEQIIAINLEDYDFYDMRDPKKLYAYIKERLLPDQMNYIFLDEIQQCEDFPRVVDSLYIKNNVDLYVTGSNANMLSSEIATLLSGRYVEIKMLPLSFKEYVESTGDEDDLQRKYTTYLENSSFPYALELAGHPKEIRDYLDGIYNTIIVKDIAQRHKITDTMMLESITRFIFDNIGNQLSTKKIADTMTSAGRKIDVRAVEKYLTAFMESYVIYQAKRYNIKGKQYLKTLEKYYVADIGLRYMLLGSRSTDVGHILENVIYLELIRRGYEVYVGKLDDLEVDFVCMDQKRIIYYQVAATVRDEKTLKRELLPLQKILLTLDEDPEADYEGIRRINALDWLIGKTE
;
A
#
# COMPACT_ATOMS: atom_id res chain seq x y z
N MET A 1 28.23 2.77 -4.70
CA MET A 1 27.87 1.42 -4.23
C MET A 1 26.58 1.05 -4.96
N VAL A 2 26.53 -0.11 -5.58
CA VAL A 2 25.26 -0.59 -6.17
C VAL A 2 24.35 -0.94 -5.00
N SER A 3 23.20 -0.27 -4.87
CA SER A 3 22.24 -0.57 -3.82
C SER A 3 21.82 -2.04 -3.94
N LYS A 4 21.75 -2.74 -2.80
CA LYS A 4 21.29 -4.12 -2.78
C LYS A 4 19.82 -4.15 -3.24
N ILE A 5 19.59 -4.65 -4.45
CA ILE A 5 18.23 -4.80 -4.96
C ILE A 5 17.49 -5.80 -4.08
N ILE A 6 16.39 -5.37 -3.48
CA ILE A 6 15.53 -6.21 -2.65
C ILE A 6 14.62 -6.98 -3.59
N SER A 7 14.63 -8.30 -3.47
CA SER A 7 13.68 -9.16 -4.15
C SER A 7 12.26 -8.83 -3.63
N ARG A 8 11.33 -8.64 -4.54
CA ARG A 8 9.91 -8.37 -4.26
C ARG A 8 9.10 -9.50 -4.89
N ASP A 9 9.40 -10.74 -4.47
CA ASP A 9 8.96 -11.98 -5.13
C ASP A 9 7.46 -12.06 -5.35
N ASP A 10 6.65 -11.64 -4.38
CA ASP A 10 5.19 -11.64 -4.51
C ASP A 10 4.71 -10.75 -5.67
N TYR A 11 5.34 -9.60 -5.88
CA TYR A 11 5.01 -8.69 -6.98
C TYR A 11 5.59 -9.17 -8.29
N LEU A 12 6.83 -9.68 -8.28
CA LEU A 12 7.47 -10.28 -9.45
C LEU A 12 6.65 -11.46 -9.96
N ASN A 13 6.22 -12.37 -9.09
CA ASN A 13 5.41 -13.52 -9.44
C ASN A 13 4.04 -13.11 -10.03
N LYS A 14 3.43 -12.02 -9.53
CA LYS A 14 2.22 -11.46 -10.14
C LYS A 14 2.47 -10.96 -11.57
N LEU A 15 3.59 -10.26 -11.81
CA LEU A 15 3.95 -9.80 -13.15
C LEU A 15 4.20 -10.99 -14.10
N ILE A 16 4.91 -12.02 -13.63
CA ILE A 16 5.16 -13.26 -14.38
C ILE A 16 3.84 -13.96 -14.75
N ALA A 17 2.91 -14.07 -13.79
CA ALA A 17 1.60 -14.72 -14.02
C ALA A 17 0.76 -14.02 -15.09
N PHE A 18 0.92 -12.71 -15.27
CA PHE A 18 0.22 -11.93 -16.28
C PHE A 18 1.04 -11.68 -17.56
N LYS A 19 2.25 -12.25 -17.68
CA LYS A 19 3.08 -12.15 -18.87
C LYS A 19 2.32 -12.66 -20.12
N ASP A 20 2.45 -11.94 -21.23
CA ASP A 20 1.82 -12.26 -22.53
C ASP A 20 0.28 -12.39 -22.47
N LYS A 21 -0.36 -11.91 -21.41
CA LYS A 21 -1.80 -11.79 -21.35
C LYS A 21 -2.24 -10.44 -21.92
N GLN A 22 -3.28 -10.44 -22.73
CA GLN A 22 -3.86 -9.20 -23.28
C GLN A 22 -4.60 -8.42 -22.19
N LEU A 23 -3.83 -7.96 -21.21
CA LEU A 23 -4.24 -7.11 -20.10
C LEU A 23 -3.16 -6.06 -19.86
N ILE A 24 -3.55 -4.84 -19.55
CA ILE A 24 -2.62 -3.79 -19.11
C ILE A 24 -2.27 -4.06 -17.65
N LYS A 25 -0.98 -4.18 -17.32
CA LYS A 25 -0.51 -4.35 -15.94
C LYS A 25 -0.25 -2.98 -15.36
N VAL A 26 -1.10 -2.58 -14.42
CA VAL A 26 -1.04 -1.26 -13.78
C VAL A 26 -0.48 -1.42 -12.38
N ILE A 27 0.75 -0.95 -12.16
CA ILE A 27 1.42 -1.01 -10.86
C ILE A 27 1.15 0.31 -10.14
N THR A 28 0.41 0.24 -9.05
CA THR A 28 0.04 1.41 -8.25
C THR A 28 0.64 1.33 -6.84
N GLY A 29 0.67 2.44 -6.13
CA GLY A 29 1.13 2.49 -4.75
C GLY A 29 1.77 3.81 -4.39
N ILE A 30 2.01 4.00 -3.10
CA ILE A 30 2.60 5.22 -2.56
C ILE A 30 3.92 5.56 -3.24
N ARG A 31 4.24 6.84 -3.35
CA ARG A 31 5.54 7.32 -3.85
C ARG A 31 6.69 6.66 -3.07
N ARG A 32 7.78 6.28 -3.77
CA ARG A 32 8.98 5.64 -3.19
C ARG A 32 8.79 4.22 -2.63
N CYS A 33 7.68 3.53 -2.88
CA CYS A 33 7.53 2.12 -2.47
C CYS A 33 8.24 1.10 -3.37
N GLY A 34 8.90 1.53 -4.46
CA GLY A 34 9.71 0.67 -5.35
C GLY A 34 9.02 0.26 -6.66
N LYS A 35 8.03 1.02 -7.16
CA LYS A 35 7.32 0.71 -8.42
C LYS A 35 8.25 0.66 -9.64
N SER A 36 9.13 1.66 -9.80
CA SER A 36 10.12 1.68 -10.88
C SER A 36 11.09 0.50 -10.77
N THR A 37 11.56 0.22 -9.55
CA THR A 37 12.51 -0.88 -9.29
C THR A 37 11.90 -2.26 -9.61
N ILE A 38 10.62 -2.51 -9.30
CA ILE A 38 10.00 -3.80 -9.66
C ILE A 38 9.86 -3.96 -11.17
N MET A 39 9.68 -2.86 -11.94
CA MET A 39 9.70 -2.90 -13.40
C MET A 39 11.11 -3.24 -13.92
N GLU A 40 12.16 -2.68 -13.33
CA GLU A 40 13.55 -3.01 -13.66
C GLU A 40 13.88 -4.48 -13.36
N ILE A 41 13.50 -4.97 -12.18
CA ILE A 41 13.65 -6.39 -11.79
C ILE A 41 12.93 -7.30 -12.80
N TYR A 42 11.75 -6.92 -13.23
CA TYR A 42 10.99 -7.71 -14.19
C TYR A 42 11.59 -7.65 -15.61
N GLN A 43 12.11 -6.51 -16.03
CA GLN A 43 12.88 -6.41 -17.30
C GLN A 43 14.13 -7.30 -17.27
N ASP A 44 14.85 -7.31 -16.17
CA ASP A 44 16.00 -8.20 -15.95
C ASP A 44 15.58 -9.68 -16.03
N TYR A 45 14.45 -10.05 -15.43
CA TYR A 45 13.87 -11.40 -15.51
C TYR A 45 13.54 -11.76 -16.96
N LEU A 46 12.88 -10.87 -17.71
CA LEU A 46 12.54 -11.10 -19.11
C LEU A 46 13.81 -11.38 -19.96
N GLN A 47 14.89 -10.63 -19.73
CA GLN A 47 16.15 -10.81 -20.47
C GLN A 47 16.90 -12.08 -20.05
N LYS A 48 17.06 -12.31 -18.76
CA LYS A 48 17.91 -13.40 -18.23
C LYS A 48 17.24 -14.76 -18.33
N GLU A 49 15.97 -14.84 -17.92
CA GLU A 49 15.25 -16.11 -17.83
C GLU A 49 14.43 -16.40 -19.10
N MET A 50 13.79 -15.36 -19.67
CA MET A 50 12.90 -15.54 -20.83
C MET A 50 13.59 -15.27 -22.16
N LYS A 51 14.87 -14.86 -22.16
CA LYS A 51 15.68 -14.59 -23.36
C LYS A 51 15.09 -13.53 -24.28
N VAL A 52 14.32 -12.59 -23.71
CA VAL A 52 13.81 -11.43 -24.44
C VAL A 52 14.99 -10.50 -24.79
N THR A 53 15.05 -10.03 -26.03
CA THR A 53 16.14 -9.15 -26.47
C THR A 53 15.90 -7.69 -26.03
N ASN A 54 16.95 -6.87 -26.01
CA ASN A 54 16.83 -5.46 -25.66
C ASN A 54 15.89 -4.69 -26.60
N GLU A 55 15.87 -5.06 -27.88
CA GLU A 55 15.04 -4.42 -28.90
C GLU A 55 13.55 -4.68 -28.69
N GLN A 56 13.20 -5.76 -27.99
CA GLN A 56 11.81 -6.07 -27.61
C GLN A 56 11.32 -5.29 -26.40
N ILE A 57 12.22 -4.63 -25.65
CA ILE A 57 11.91 -3.89 -24.43
C ILE A 57 11.94 -2.39 -24.74
N ILE A 58 10.81 -1.72 -24.52
CA ILE A 58 10.68 -0.26 -24.63
C ILE A 58 10.34 0.27 -23.24
N ALA A 59 11.31 0.87 -22.56
CA ALA A 59 11.15 1.43 -21.23
C ALA A 59 11.27 2.96 -21.26
N ILE A 60 10.28 3.66 -20.71
CA ILE A 60 10.20 5.13 -20.69
C ILE A 60 9.80 5.56 -19.29
N ASN A 61 10.66 6.35 -18.64
CA ASN A 61 10.34 7.02 -17.38
C ASN A 61 9.94 8.48 -17.67
N LEU A 62 8.68 8.82 -17.48
CA LEU A 62 8.15 10.16 -17.78
C LEU A 62 8.49 11.22 -16.73
N GLU A 63 9.14 10.86 -15.62
CA GLU A 63 9.78 11.82 -14.71
C GLU A 63 11.19 12.21 -15.17
N ASP A 64 11.84 11.40 -16.02
CA ASP A 64 13.15 11.70 -16.58
C ASP A 64 13.07 12.84 -17.62
N TYR A 65 14.03 13.76 -17.54
CA TYR A 65 14.09 14.89 -18.46
C TYR A 65 14.41 14.48 -19.89
N ASP A 66 15.14 13.40 -20.08
CA ASP A 66 15.45 12.84 -21.42
C ASP A 66 14.17 12.44 -22.17
N PHE A 67 13.10 12.11 -21.42
CA PHE A 67 11.78 11.78 -21.95
C PHE A 67 10.74 12.90 -21.78
N TYR A 68 11.17 14.13 -21.46
CA TYR A 68 10.24 15.24 -21.22
C TYR A 68 9.25 15.45 -22.36
N ASP A 69 9.70 15.35 -23.60
CA ASP A 69 8.89 15.51 -24.81
C ASP A 69 7.81 14.40 -24.94
N MET A 70 8.02 13.24 -24.31
CA MET A 70 7.09 12.10 -24.31
C MET A 70 5.87 12.33 -23.40
N ARG A 71 5.81 13.45 -22.68
CA ARG A 71 4.60 13.90 -21.98
C ARG A 71 3.49 14.34 -22.93
N ASP A 72 3.83 14.67 -24.20
CA ASP A 72 2.87 14.80 -25.28
C ASP A 72 2.42 13.42 -25.77
N PRO A 73 1.09 13.12 -25.75
CA PRO A 73 0.59 11.79 -26.08
C PRO A 73 0.88 11.37 -27.53
N LYS A 74 0.92 12.31 -28.47
CA LYS A 74 1.22 12.01 -29.88
C LYS A 74 2.69 11.67 -30.07
N LYS A 75 3.58 12.41 -29.40
CA LYS A 75 5.03 12.12 -29.43
C LYS A 75 5.33 10.77 -28.76
N LEU A 76 4.73 10.49 -27.61
CA LEU A 76 4.87 9.21 -26.91
C LEU A 76 4.44 8.03 -27.79
N TYR A 77 3.24 8.14 -28.38
CA TYR A 77 2.73 7.08 -29.27
C TYR A 77 3.61 6.89 -30.51
N ALA A 78 4.05 7.98 -31.15
CA ALA A 78 4.94 7.92 -32.31
C ALA A 78 6.27 7.25 -31.97
N TYR A 79 6.91 7.68 -30.86
CA TYR A 79 8.17 7.14 -30.38
C TYR A 79 8.11 5.61 -30.16
N ILE A 80 7.04 5.16 -29.51
CA ILE A 80 6.84 3.72 -29.26
C ILE A 80 6.58 2.99 -30.59
N LYS A 81 5.69 3.52 -31.44
CA LYS A 81 5.29 2.90 -32.71
C LYS A 81 6.50 2.66 -33.64
N GLU A 82 7.44 3.58 -33.70
CA GLU A 82 8.65 3.47 -34.52
C GLU A 82 9.61 2.36 -34.07
N ARG A 83 9.51 1.94 -32.79
CA ARG A 83 10.38 0.92 -32.17
C ARG A 83 9.73 -0.46 -32.07
N LEU A 84 8.45 -0.58 -32.41
CA LEU A 84 7.77 -1.87 -32.37
C LEU A 84 8.35 -2.82 -33.42
N LEU A 85 8.72 -4.00 -32.99
CA LEU A 85 9.12 -5.12 -33.85
C LEU A 85 7.84 -5.83 -34.36
N PRO A 86 7.62 -5.93 -35.68
CA PRO A 86 6.34 -6.42 -36.25
C PRO A 86 6.02 -7.87 -35.89
N ASP A 87 7.06 -8.73 -35.91
CA ASP A 87 6.91 -10.19 -35.80
C ASP A 87 7.28 -10.76 -34.43
N GLN A 88 7.47 -9.89 -33.43
CA GLN A 88 7.87 -10.28 -32.08
C GLN A 88 6.97 -9.60 -31.03
N MET A 89 6.89 -10.22 -29.84
CA MET A 89 6.25 -9.58 -28.69
C MET A 89 7.10 -8.41 -28.21
N ASN A 90 6.47 -7.26 -28.01
CA ASN A 90 7.10 -6.04 -27.51
C ASN A 90 6.62 -5.80 -26.08
N TYR A 91 7.57 -5.65 -25.16
CA TYR A 91 7.30 -5.38 -23.74
C TYR A 91 7.48 -3.88 -23.48
N ILE A 92 6.40 -3.19 -23.21
CA ILE A 92 6.40 -1.72 -23.05
C ILE A 92 6.21 -1.36 -21.59
N PHE A 93 7.16 -0.59 -21.05
CA PHE A 93 7.18 -0.12 -19.68
C PHE A 93 7.08 1.40 -19.64
N LEU A 94 5.98 1.92 -19.11
CA LEU A 94 5.72 3.36 -18.99
C LEU A 94 5.66 3.73 -17.51
N ASP A 95 6.74 4.29 -16.99
CA ASP A 95 6.83 4.68 -15.58
C ASP A 95 6.28 6.09 -15.38
N GLU A 96 5.49 6.27 -14.28
CA GLU A 96 4.79 7.49 -13.91
C GLU A 96 3.94 8.06 -15.08
N ILE A 97 3.12 7.19 -15.70
CA ILE A 97 2.35 7.47 -16.94
C ILE A 97 1.43 8.68 -16.81
N GLN A 98 1.00 9.04 -15.60
CA GLN A 98 0.17 10.23 -15.36
C GLN A 98 0.88 11.56 -15.67
N GLN A 99 2.19 11.55 -15.96
CA GLN A 99 2.89 12.71 -16.46
C GLN A 99 2.57 13.00 -17.93
N CYS A 100 2.08 12.02 -18.69
CA CYS A 100 1.62 12.21 -20.06
C CYS A 100 0.17 12.67 -20.06
N GLU A 101 -0.11 13.75 -20.77
CA GLU A 101 -1.46 14.25 -20.97
C GLU A 101 -2.27 13.22 -21.77
N ASP A 102 -3.57 13.08 -21.47
CA ASP A 102 -4.49 12.15 -22.18
C ASP A 102 -3.90 10.74 -22.43
N PHE A 103 -3.03 10.28 -21.51
CA PHE A 103 -2.37 8.97 -21.61
C PHE A 103 -3.35 7.77 -21.76
N PRO A 104 -4.61 7.82 -21.27
CA PRO A 104 -5.54 6.70 -21.48
C PRO A 104 -5.72 6.33 -22.95
N ARG A 105 -5.70 7.32 -23.85
CA ARG A 105 -5.80 7.06 -25.31
C ARG A 105 -4.53 6.42 -25.86
N VAL A 106 -3.36 6.79 -25.36
CA VAL A 106 -2.08 6.15 -25.75
C VAL A 106 -2.09 4.69 -25.32
N VAL A 107 -2.44 4.44 -24.06
CA VAL A 107 -2.51 3.10 -23.46
C VAL A 107 -3.53 2.21 -24.22
N ASP A 108 -4.73 2.72 -24.51
CA ASP A 108 -5.74 1.99 -25.28
C ASP A 108 -5.26 1.67 -26.71
N SER A 109 -4.61 2.64 -27.38
CA SER A 109 -4.05 2.45 -28.72
C SER A 109 -2.92 1.44 -28.78
N LEU A 110 -2.17 1.27 -27.71
CA LEU A 110 -1.15 0.25 -27.57
C LEU A 110 -1.76 -1.12 -27.24
N TYR A 111 -2.74 -1.14 -26.35
CA TYR A 111 -3.44 -2.35 -25.93
C TYR A 111 -4.10 -3.13 -27.08
N ILE A 112 -4.66 -2.46 -28.07
CA ILE A 112 -5.30 -3.13 -29.22
C ILE A 112 -4.32 -3.84 -30.16
N LYS A 113 -3.00 -3.70 -29.96
CA LYS A 113 -1.97 -4.38 -30.73
C LYS A 113 -1.71 -5.78 -30.17
N ASN A 114 -1.79 -6.81 -30.99
CA ASN A 114 -1.66 -8.20 -30.58
C ASN A 114 -0.25 -8.61 -30.14
N ASN A 115 0.76 -7.82 -30.53
CA ASN A 115 2.17 -8.05 -30.22
C ASN A 115 2.73 -7.05 -29.20
N VAL A 116 1.88 -6.54 -28.32
CA VAL A 116 2.27 -5.61 -27.25
C VAL A 116 1.84 -6.16 -25.90
N ASP A 117 2.79 -6.23 -24.99
CA ASP A 117 2.58 -6.50 -23.57
C ASP A 117 2.91 -5.25 -22.77
N LEU A 118 1.90 -4.65 -22.10
CA LEU A 118 1.95 -3.29 -21.58
C LEU A 118 1.94 -3.23 -20.05
N TYR A 119 2.93 -2.53 -19.51
CA TYR A 119 3.15 -2.30 -18.08
C TYR A 119 3.21 -0.80 -17.82
N VAL A 120 2.41 -0.31 -16.90
CA VAL A 120 2.37 1.11 -16.53
C VAL A 120 2.45 1.29 -15.03
N THR A 121 3.09 2.36 -14.56
CA THR A 121 3.06 2.71 -13.14
C THR A 121 2.40 4.05 -12.92
N GLY A 122 1.93 4.24 -11.69
CA GLY A 122 1.49 5.53 -11.19
C GLY A 122 1.40 5.58 -9.67
N SER A 123 1.65 6.76 -9.13
CA SER A 123 1.63 7.02 -7.69
C SER A 123 0.26 7.46 -7.17
N ASN A 124 -0.82 7.26 -7.96
CA ASN A 124 -2.16 7.71 -7.62
C ASN A 124 -3.26 6.74 -8.05
N ALA A 125 -4.19 6.46 -7.12
CA ALA A 125 -5.39 5.66 -7.38
C ALA A 125 -6.37 6.32 -8.37
N ASN A 126 -6.39 7.66 -8.47
CA ASN A 126 -7.21 8.39 -9.45
C ASN A 126 -6.87 8.02 -10.90
N MET A 127 -5.66 7.54 -11.14
CA MET A 127 -5.28 7.00 -12.44
C MET A 127 -6.23 5.88 -12.87
N LEU A 128 -6.78 5.11 -11.91
CA LEU A 128 -7.70 4.00 -12.17
C LEU A 128 -9.18 4.36 -11.99
N SER A 129 -9.50 5.45 -11.29
CA SER A 129 -10.88 5.77 -10.88
C SER A 129 -11.63 6.74 -11.78
N SER A 130 -10.96 7.47 -12.69
CA SER A 130 -11.58 8.49 -13.54
C SER A 130 -11.76 8.04 -15.00
N GLU A 131 -10.95 8.55 -15.90
CA GLU A 131 -11.08 8.27 -17.33
C GLU A 131 -10.57 6.87 -17.71
N ILE A 132 -9.58 6.34 -16.98
CA ILE A 132 -9.07 4.98 -17.20
C ILE A 132 -10.13 3.94 -16.89
N ALA A 133 -10.84 4.08 -15.77
CA ALA A 133 -11.90 3.13 -15.41
C ALA A 133 -12.98 3.05 -16.50
N THR A 134 -13.21 4.15 -17.22
CA THR A 134 -14.20 4.21 -18.28
C THR A 134 -13.66 3.66 -19.62
N LEU A 135 -12.45 4.08 -20.03
CA LEU A 135 -11.85 3.69 -21.32
C LEU A 135 -11.24 2.29 -21.29
N LEU A 136 -10.64 1.90 -20.17
CA LEU A 136 -9.91 0.63 -20.02
C LEU A 136 -10.65 -0.39 -19.14
N SER A 137 -11.94 -0.19 -18.88
CA SER A 137 -12.74 -1.10 -18.06
C SER A 137 -12.66 -2.55 -18.58
N GLY A 138 -12.27 -3.48 -17.68
CA GLY A 138 -12.09 -4.88 -18.01
C GLY A 138 -10.82 -5.23 -18.81
N ARG A 139 -9.94 -4.23 -19.09
CA ARG A 139 -8.74 -4.42 -19.90
C ARG A 139 -7.44 -4.34 -19.10
N TYR A 140 -7.52 -4.10 -17.80
CA TYR A 140 -6.33 -3.98 -16.94
C TYR A 140 -6.43 -4.85 -15.69
N VAL A 141 -5.28 -5.13 -15.11
CA VAL A 141 -5.12 -5.69 -13.78
C VAL A 141 -4.30 -4.73 -12.92
N GLU A 142 -4.80 -4.42 -11.73
CA GLU A 142 -4.07 -3.60 -10.76
C GLU A 142 -3.16 -4.48 -9.90
N ILE A 143 -1.88 -4.08 -9.82
CA ILE A 143 -0.88 -4.63 -8.89
C ILE A 143 -0.58 -3.53 -7.88
N LYS A 144 -1.33 -3.54 -6.77
CA LYS A 144 -1.17 -2.56 -5.70
C LYS A 144 0.06 -2.87 -4.88
N MET A 145 1.07 -1.99 -4.96
CA MET A 145 2.35 -2.15 -4.31
C MET A 145 2.43 -1.34 -3.02
N LEU A 146 2.74 -2.02 -1.93
CA LEU A 146 3.00 -1.42 -0.62
C LEU A 146 4.51 -1.22 -0.40
N PRO A 147 4.94 -0.39 0.54
CA PRO A 147 6.31 -0.43 1.06
C PRO A 147 6.69 -1.85 1.51
N LEU A 148 7.91 -2.09 1.94
CA LEU A 148 8.37 -3.42 2.32
C LEU A 148 7.47 -4.06 3.38
N SER A 149 7.17 -5.34 3.21
CA SER A 149 6.61 -6.16 4.29
C SER A 149 7.67 -6.40 5.36
N PHE A 150 7.24 -6.81 6.55
CA PHE A 150 8.19 -7.22 7.59
C PHE A 150 9.04 -8.43 7.14
N LYS A 151 8.45 -9.35 6.37
CA LYS A 151 9.18 -10.46 5.74
C LYS A 151 10.28 -9.97 4.81
N GLU A 152 9.95 -9.11 3.83
CA GLU A 152 10.93 -8.55 2.89
C GLU A 152 12.03 -7.76 3.61
N TYR A 153 11.69 -7.07 4.70
CA TYR A 153 12.65 -6.36 5.55
C TYR A 153 13.62 -7.34 6.25
N VAL A 154 13.11 -8.42 6.86
CA VAL A 154 13.92 -9.44 7.53
C VAL A 154 14.86 -10.12 6.52
N GLU A 155 14.36 -10.56 5.38
CA GLU A 155 15.14 -11.17 4.30
C GLU A 155 16.24 -10.24 3.78
N SER A 156 15.97 -8.95 3.68
CA SER A 156 16.93 -7.94 3.21
C SER A 156 18.05 -7.65 4.20
N THR A 157 17.74 -7.73 5.50
CA THR A 157 18.71 -7.43 6.56
C THR A 157 19.54 -8.65 7.00
N GLY A 158 19.25 -9.85 6.45
CA GLY A 158 19.89 -11.09 6.85
C GLY A 158 19.57 -11.44 8.31
N ASP A 159 19.85 -12.66 8.74
CA ASP A 159 19.68 -13.13 10.11
C ASP A 159 18.23 -13.01 10.68
N GLU A 160 17.67 -14.14 11.07
CA GLU A 160 16.30 -14.20 11.64
C GLU A 160 16.32 -14.32 13.19
N ASP A 161 17.49 -14.20 13.83
CA ASP A 161 17.68 -14.58 15.23
C ASP A 161 16.97 -13.67 16.24
N ASP A 162 16.60 -12.42 15.88
CA ASP A 162 15.90 -11.49 16.79
C ASP A 162 14.79 -10.74 16.06
N LEU A 163 13.69 -11.40 15.82
CA LEU A 163 12.52 -10.83 15.15
C LEU A 163 11.93 -9.64 15.91
N GLN A 164 11.96 -9.66 17.25
CA GLN A 164 11.43 -8.57 18.07
C GLN A 164 12.23 -7.29 17.88
N ARG A 165 13.55 -7.38 17.91
CA ARG A 165 14.44 -6.26 17.64
C ARG A 165 14.30 -5.76 16.21
N LYS A 166 14.23 -6.67 15.24
CA LYS A 166 14.01 -6.31 13.84
C LYS A 166 12.67 -5.62 13.63
N TYR A 167 11.62 -6.08 14.31
CA TYR A 167 10.31 -5.45 14.24
C TYR A 167 10.36 -4.02 14.79
N THR A 168 11.00 -3.80 15.93
CA THR A 168 11.21 -2.45 16.48
C THR A 168 11.94 -1.55 15.47
N THR A 169 13.05 -2.04 14.91
CA THR A 169 13.84 -1.30 13.92
C THR A 169 13.05 -1.03 12.64
N TYR A 170 12.27 -1.99 12.16
CA TYR A 170 11.37 -1.84 11.01
C TYR A 170 10.35 -0.72 11.22
N LEU A 171 9.77 -0.63 12.41
CA LEU A 171 8.81 0.43 12.74
C LEU A 171 9.48 1.81 12.83
N GLU A 172 10.68 1.89 13.43
CA GLU A 172 11.40 3.14 13.64
C GLU A 172 12.04 3.68 12.36
N ASN A 173 12.63 2.79 11.56
CA ASN A 173 13.38 3.18 10.38
C ASN A 173 12.52 3.27 9.11
N SER A 174 11.23 2.92 9.20
CA SER A 174 10.34 2.91 8.04
C SER A 174 10.47 1.67 7.14
N SER A 175 9.38 1.37 6.46
CA SER A 175 9.26 0.30 5.46
C SER A 175 9.55 0.75 4.01
N PHE A 176 9.95 1.99 3.79
CA PHE A 176 10.38 2.42 2.46
C PHE A 176 11.72 1.78 2.09
N PRO A 177 11.86 1.19 0.89
CA PRO A 177 13.07 0.42 0.52
C PRO A 177 14.39 1.18 0.71
N TYR A 178 14.44 2.45 0.33
CA TYR A 178 15.67 3.24 0.46
C TYR A 178 16.07 3.54 1.91
N ALA A 179 15.15 3.44 2.87
CA ALA A 179 15.48 3.60 4.28
C ALA A 179 16.48 2.53 4.79
N LEU A 180 16.52 1.36 4.14
CA LEU A 180 17.53 0.33 4.44
C LEU A 180 18.96 0.76 4.10
N GLU A 181 19.15 1.56 3.07
CA GLU A 181 20.46 2.12 2.71
C GLU A 181 20.96 3.14 3.76
N LEU A 182 20.04 3.70 4.53
CA LEU A 182 20.31 4.66 5.61
C LEU A 182 20.36 4.00 7.01
N ALA A 183 20.34 2.65 7.04
CA ALA A 183 20.34 1.91 8.31
C ALA A 183 21.54 2.32 9.18
N GLY A 184 21.26 2.58 10.48
CA GLY A 184 22.27 3.11 11.43
C GLY A 184 22.42 4.63 11.45
N HIS A 185 21.71 5.35 10.58
CA HIS A 185 21.77 6.82 10.48
C HIS A 185 20.38 7.45 10.73
N PRO A 186 19.91 7.52 11.98
CA PRO A 186 18.52 7.92 12.29
C PRO A 186 18.17 9.36 11.88
N LYS A 187 19.15 10.26 11.82
CA LYS A 187 18.93 11.63 11.33
C LYS A 187 18.65 11.66 9.84
N GLU A 188 19.46 10.95 9.07
CA GLU A 188 19.34 10.83 7.62
C GLU A 188 18.03 10.13 7.23
N ILE A 189 17.59 9.12 7.99
CA ILE A 189 16.28 8.48 7.81
C ILE A 189 15.17 9.51 8.03
N ARG A 190 15.25 10.31 9.11
CA ARG A 190 14.25 11.33 9.40
C ARG A 190 14.17 12.38 8.29
N ASP A 191 15.32 12.88 7.82
CA ASP A 191 15.40 13.87 6.73
C ASP A 191 14.82 13.28 5.42
N TYR A 192 15.12 12.02 5.15
CA TYR A 192 14.54 11.29 4.01
C TYR A 192 13.02 11.17 4.10
N LEU A 193 12.49 10.78 5.27
CA LEU A 193 11.04 10.65 5.48
C LEU A 193 10.33 12.01 5.41
N ASP A 194 10.94 13.07 5.93
CA ASP A 194 10.42 14.44 5.80
C ASP A 194 10.34 14.86 4.34
N GLY A 195 11.36 14.56 3.55
CA GLY A 195 11.36 14.80 2.11
C GLY A 195 10.26 14.02 1.36
N ILE A 196 10.02 12.75 1.73
CA ILE A 196 8.91 11.96 1.18
C ILE A 196 7.58 12.57 1.56
N TYR A 197 7.37 12.84 2.85
CA TYR A 197 6.14 13.41 3.37
C TYR A 197 5.79 14.73 2.67
N ASN A 198 6.75 15.66 2.61
CA ASN A 198 6.56 16.94 1.94
C ASN A 198 6.22 16.77 0.46
N THR A 199 6.87 15.83 -0.23
CA THR A 199 6.56 15.55 -1.65
C THR A 199 5.12 15.03 -1.82
N ILE A 200 4.69 14.09 -0.97
CA ILE A 200 3.34 13.55 -1.01
C ILE A 200 2.31 14.63 -0.69
N ILE A 201 2.51 15.37 0.41
CA ILE A 201 1.56 16.41 0.85
C ILE A 201 1.44 17.52 -0.19
N VAL A 202 2.56 18.00 -0.75
CA VAL A 202 2.55 19.14 -1.68
C VAL A 202 2.16 18.70 -3.10
N LYS A 203 2.85 17.70 -3.68
CA LYS A 203 2.63 17.32 -5.08
C LYS A 203 1.42 16.41 -5.25
N ASP A 204 1.37 15.31 -4.48
CA ASP A 204 0.39 14.25 -4.72
C ASP A 204 -0.97 14.58 -4.09
N ILE A 205 -1.03 15.45 -3.08
CA ILE A 205 -2.27 15.83 -2.41
C ILE A 205 -2.66 17.28 -2.75
N ALA A 206 -1.90 18.27 -2.27
CA ALA A 206 -2.32 19.67 -2.36
C ALA A 206 -2.47 20.15 -3.81
N GLN A 207 -1.45 19.97 -4.65
CA GLN A 207 -1.48 20.43 -6.04
C GLN A 207 -2.54 19.69 -6.87
N ARG A 208 -2.58 18.35 -6.76
CA ARG A 208 -3.49 17.52 -7.57
C ARG A 208 -4.95 17.75 -7.23
N HIS A 209 -5.29 17.82 -5.93
CA HIS A 209 -6.67 18.04 -5.48
C HIS A 209 -7.03 19.51 -5.31
N LYS A 210 -6.13 20.41 -5.73
CA LYS A 210 -6.32 21.86 -5.61
C LYS A 210 -6.71 22.28 -4.18
N ILE A 211 -5.98 21.73 -3.19
CA ILE A 211 -6.12 22.06 -1.78
C ILE A 211 -5.21 23.24 -1.49
N THR A 212 -5.80 24.38 -1.11
CA THR A 212 -5.07 25.62 -0.82
C THR A 212 -4.77 25.80 0.66
N ASP A 213 -5.60 25.22 1.55
CA ASP A 213 -5.39 25.28 3.00
C ASP A 213 -4.45 24.16 3.45
N THR A 214 -3.15 24.43 3.33
CA THR A 214 -2.09 23.49 3.73
C THR A 214 -2.02 23.29 5.24
N MET A 215 -2.40 24.29 6.04
CA MET A 215 -2.43 24.16 7.49
C MET A 215 -3.56 23.23 7.97
N MET A 216 -4.72 23.26 7.31
CA MET A 216 -5.79 22.32 7.56
C MET A 216 -5.38 20.92 7.13
N LEU A 217 -4.74 20.79 5.96
CA LEU A 217 -4.22 19.53 5.45
C LEU A 217 -3.26 18.88 6.47
N GLU A 218 -2.30 19.63 7.00
CA GLU A 218 -1.37 19.15 8.02
C GLU A 218 -2.09 18.74 9.32
N SER A 219 -3.06 19.53 9.77
CA SER A 219 -3.83 19.24 11.00
C SER A 219 -4.63 17.95 10.87
N ILE A 220 -5.29 17.72 9.73
CA ILE A 220 -6.04 16.49 9.46
C ILE A 220 -5.07 15.30 9.32
N THR A 221 -3.92 15.49 8.65
CA THR A 221 -2.89 14.43 8.54
C THR A 221 -2.44 13.96 9.93
N ARG A 222 -2.05 14.89 10.80
CA ARG A 222 -1.62 14.58 12.18
C ARG A 222 -2.74 13.88 12.96
N PHE A 223 -3.98 14.34 12.82
CA PHE A 223 -5.12 13.74 13.49
C PHE A 223 -5.36 12.30 13.02
N ILE A 224 -5.35 12.03 11.71
CA ILE A 224 -5.53 10.67 11.18
C ILE A 224 -4.39 9.75 11.62
N PHE A 225 -3.14 10.21 11.54
CA PHE A 225 -1.97 9.43 11.96
C PHE A 225 -1.98 9.13 13.47
N ASP A 226 -2.50 10.04 14.29
CA ASP A 226 -2.65 9.84 15.74
C ASP A 226 -3.78 8.86 16.09
N ASN A 227 -4.76 8.71 15.20
CA ASN A 227 -5.95 7.88 15.41
C ASN A 227 -6.01 6.63 14.55
N ILE A 228 -4.86 6.08 14.11
CA ILE A 228 -4.83 4.81 13.36
C ILE A 228 -5.51 3.70 14.18
N GLY A 229 -6.24 2.81 13.50
CA GLY A 229 -6.95 1.71 14.15
C GLY A 229 -8.18 2.12 14.97
N ASN A 230 -8.41 3.42 15.20
CA ASN A 230 -9.62 3.90 15.88
C ASN A 230 -10.79 4.04 14.91
N GLN A 231 -12.00 3.75 15.39
CA GLN A 231 -13.23 4.06 14.63
C GLN A 231 -13.40 5.57 14.49
N LEU A 232 -13.45 6.05 13.27
CA LEU A 232 -13.62 7.46 12.95
C LEU A 232 -14.85 7.69 12.04
N SER A 233 -15.49 8.85 12.22
CA SER A 233 -16.46 9.38 11.27
C SER A 233 -15.97 10.74 10.76
N THR A 234 -16.34 11.09 9.54
CA THR A 234 -16.05 12.41 8.96
C THR A 234 -16.59 13.54 9.83
N LYS A 235 -17.73 13.32 10.49
CA LYS A 235 -18.31 14.28 11.46
C LYS A 235 -17.40 14.45 12.69
N LYS A 236 -16.90 13.36 13.29
CA LYS A 236 -15.98 13.44 14.44
C LYS A 236 -14.71 14.21 14.09
N ILE A 237 -14.16 13.99 12.89
CA ILE A 237 -13.00 14.72 12.40
C ILE A 237 -13.31 16.22 12.28
N ALA A 238 -14.44 16.57 11.63
CA ALA A 238 -14.87 17.96 11.48
C ALA A 238 -15.08 18.66 12.81
N ASP A 239 -15.77 18.01 13.75
CA ASP A 239 -16.03 18.53 15.10
C ASP A 239 -14.73 18.75 15.87
N THR A 240 -13.77 17.82 15.78
CA THR A 240 -12.45 17.93 16.42
C THR A 240 -11.65 19.11 15.86
N MET A 241 -11.56 19.23 14.52
CA MET A 241 -10.87 20.36 13.90
C MET A 241 -11.50 21.70 14.26
N THR A 242 -12.82 21.77 14.26
CA THR A 242 -13.57 22.98 14.63
C THR A 242 -13.32 23.34 16.10
N SER A 243 -13.31 22.37 17.01
CA SER A 243 -13.02 22.58 18.44
C SER A 243 -11.56 23.04 18.66
N ALA A 244 -10.65 22.63 17.78
CA ALA A 244 -9.27 23.11 17.76
C ALA A 244 -9.09 24.51 17.10
N GLY A 245 -10.21 25.22 16.84
CA GLY A 245 -10.20 26.56 16.25
C GLY A 245 -10.11 26.59 14.71
N ARG A 246 -10.22 25.45 14.04
CA ARG A 246 -10.16 25.32 12.58
C ARG A 246 -11.50 24.84 12.03
N LYS A 247 -12.38 25.79 11.72
CA LYS A 247 -13.72 25.47 11.20
C LYS A 247 -13.64 24.75 9.85
N ILE A 248 -14.26 23.57 9.77
CA ILE A 248 -14.34 22.76 8.56
C ILE A 248 -15.67 22.02 8.51
N ASP A 249 -16.21 21.83 7.31
CA ASP A 249 -17.42 21.04 7.13
C ASP A 249 -17.09 19.58 6.77
N VAL A 250 -18.10 18.70 6.87
CA VAL A 250 -17.97 17.25 6.64
C VAL A 250 -17.54 16.97 5.19
N ARG A 251 -18.04 17.71 4.20
CA ARG A 251 -17.70 17.50 2.78
C ARG A 251 -16.24 17.82 2.51
N ALA A 252 -15.73 18.89 3.15
CA ALA A 252 -14.32 19.21 3.06
C ALA A 252 -13.44 18.11 3.68
N VAL A 253 -13.83 17.55 4.84
CA VAL A 253 -13.11 16.40 5.44
C VAL A 253 -13.11 15.21 4.47
N GLU A 254 -14.25 14.89 3.85
CA GLU A 254 -14.33 13.81 2.84
C GLU A 254 -13.36 14.03 1.67
N LYS A 255 -13.23 15.28 1.21
CA LYS A 255 -12.27 15.64 0.16
C LYS A 255 -10.82 15.37 0.59
N TYR A 256 -10.45 15.73 1.83
CA TYR A 256 -9.11 15.44 2.35
C TYR A 256 -8.86 13.94 2.49
N LEU A 257 -9.80 13.19 3.06
CA LEU A 257 -9.68 11.74 3.19
C LEU A 257 -9.53 11.04 1.83
N THR A 258 -10.34 11.47 0.85
CA THR A 258 -10.24 10.96 -0.53
C THR A 258 -8.84 11.23 -1.09
N ALA A 259 -8.32 12.45 -0.93
CA ALA A 259 -6.99 12.80 -1.41
C ALA A 259 -5.87 11.98 -0.75
N PHE A 260 -5.97 11.69 0.55
CA PHE A 260 -5.02 10.82 1.26
C PHE A 260 -5.09 9.37 0.75
N MET A 261 -6.30 8.83 0.54
CA MET A 261 -6.48 7.47 0.02
C MET A 261 -5.97 7.34 -1.42
N GLU A 262 -6.27 8.33 -2.26
CA GLU A 262 -5.82 8.35 -3.65
C GLU A 262 -4.30 8.47 -3.79
N SER A 263 -3.63 9.09 -2.82
CA SER A 263 -2.17 9.15 -2.74
C SER A 263 -1.54 7.93 -2.02
N TYR A 264 -2.34 6.94 -1.65
CA TYR A 264 -1.91 5.73 -0.93
C TYR A 264 -1.20 6.01 0.42
N VAL A 265 -1.39 7.20 1.00
CA VAL A 265 -0.83 7.55 2.32
C VAL A 265 -1.59 6.87 3.44
N ILE A 266 -2.92 6.74 3.27
CA ILE A 266 -3.77 5.98 4.16
C ILE A 266 -4.61 4.96 3.40
N TYR A 267 -5.03 3.94 4.12
CA TYR A 267 -5.95 2.89 3.68
C TYR A 267 -7.18 2.90 4.59
N GLN A 268 -8.35 2.72 4.00
CA GLN A 268 -9.62 2.68 4.72
C GLN A 268 -10.08 1.23 4.86
N ALA A 269 -10.35 0.78 6.10
CA ALA A 269 -11.08 -0.44 6.38
C ALA A 269 -12.54 -0.11 6.69
N LYS A 270 -13.43 -0.50 5.79
CA LYS A 270 -14.89 -0.34 5.96
C LYS A 270 -15.39 -1.33 6.99
N ARG A 271 -16.56 -1.05 7.58
CA ARG A 271 -17.17 -1.94 8.55
C ARG A 271 -18.11 -2.96 7.91
N TYR A 272 -18.09 -4.17 8.47
CA TYR A 272 -18.95 -5.27 8.07
C TYR A 272 -19.71 -5.84 9.27
N ASN A 273 -21.04 -5.89 9.18
CA ASN A 273 -21.87 -6.54 10.18
C ASN A 273 -21.88 -8.05 9.92
N ILE A 274 -21.23 -8.80 10.78
CA ILE A 274 -21.01 -10.24 10.61
C ILE A 274 -22.36 -11.00 10.66
N LYS A 275 -23.23 -10.65 11.59
CA LYS A 275 -24.54 -11.30 11.78
C LYS A 275 -25.53 -10.90 10.67
N GLY A 276 -25.58 -9.62 10.34
CA GLY A 276 -26.46 -9.09 9.29
C GLY A 276 -25.92 -9.28 7.87
N LYS A 277 -24.66 -9.70 7.70
CA LYS A 277 -23.97 -9.83 6.41
C LYS A 277 -24.09 -8.55 5.55
N GLN A 278 -23.88 -7.40 6.18
CA GLN A 278 -24.10 -6.09 5.55
C GLN A 278 -22.89 -5.17 5.74
N TYR A 279 -22.56 -4.42 4.69
CA TYR A 279 -21.57 -3.34 4.78
C TYR A 279 -22.19 -2.13 5.52
N LEU A 280 -21.45 -1.59 6.48
CA LEU A 280 -21.86 -0.42 7.25
C LEU A 280 -21.19 0.82 6.67
N LYS A 281 -21.93 1.94 6.60
CA LYS A 281 -21.49 3.17 5.91
C LYS A 281 -20.75 4.16 6.81
N THR A 282 -20.53 3.85 8.07
CA THR A 282 -19.97 4.81 9.04
C THR A 282 -19.03 4.13 10.03
N LEU A 283 -18.16 4.92 10.65
CA LEU A 283 -17.19 4.49 11.66
C LEU A 283 -16.13 3.54 11.08
N GLU A 284 -15.55 3.94 9.95
CA GLU A 284 -14.42 3.22 9.38
C GLU A 284 -13.15 3.39 10.23
N LYS A 285 -12.20 2.47 10.05
CA LYS A 285 -10.83 2.64 10.54
C LYS A 285 -9.89 3.05 9.41
N TYR A 286 -8.86 3.80 9.76
CA TYR A 286 -7.82 4.23 8.82
C TYR A 286 -6.46 3.72 9.28
N TYR A 287 -5.66 3.24 8.34
CA TYR A 287 -4.33 2.73 8.53
C TYR A 287 -3.35 3.48 7.64
N VAL A 288 -2.16 3.78 8.15
CA VAL A 288 -1.13 4.49 7.39
C VAL A 288 -0.27 3.51 6.60
N ALA A 289 0.23 3.96 5.46
CA ALA A 289 1.09 3.15 4.60
C ALA A 289 2.42 2.77 5.26
N ASP A 290 2.90 3.59 6.19
CA ASP A 290 4.20 3.43 6.83
C ASP A 290 4.21 3.99 8.26
N ILE A 291 4.67 3.19 9.22
CA ILE A 291 4.75 3.59 10.63
C ILE A 291 5.90 4.55 10.88
N GLY A 292 6.99 4.46 10.11
CA GLY A 292 8.10 5.40 10.21
C GLY A 292 7.69 6.83 9.91
N LEU A 293 6.83 7.05 8.89
CA LEU A 293 6.22 8.37 8.64
C LEU A 293 5.39 8.85 9.85
N ARG A 294 4.64 7.95 10.49
CA ARG A 294 3.88 8.29 11.69
C ARG A 294 4.81 8.70 12.82
N TYR A 295 5.88 7.95 13.06
CA TYR A 295 6.86 8.28 14.10
C TYR A 295 7.63 9.58 13.82
N MET A 296 7.95 9.84 12.57
CA MET A 296 8.56 11.11 12.15
C MET A 296 7.66 12.31 12.50
N LEU A 297 6.33 12.20 12.26
CA LEU A 297 5.37 13.27 12.49
C LEU A 297 4.96 13.46 13.96
N LEU A 298 4.82 12.39 14.72
CA LEU A 298 4.17 12.38 16.04
C LEU A 298 5.09 11.95 17.17
N GLY A 299 6.26 11.39 16.85
CA GLY A 299 7.11 10.69 17.81
C GLY A 299 6.59 9.28 18.13
N SER A 300 7.46 8.47 18.74
CA SER A 300 7.12 7.13 19.24
C SER A 300 6.43 7.24 20.60
N ARG A 301 5.38 6.44 20.81
CA ARG A 301 4.64 6.36 22.08
C ARG A 301 4.44 4.90 22.45
N SER A 302 4.80 4.53 23.67
CA SER A 302 4.65 3.16 24.18
C SER A 302 3.20 2.69 24.34
N THR A 303 2.25 3.61 24.41
CA THR A 303 0.81 3.31 24.56
C THR A 303 0.14 2.82 23.29
N ASP A 304 0.79 2.96 22.12
CA ASP A 304 0.17 2.74 20.82
C ASP A 304 0.51 1.36 20.21
N VAL A 305 1.20 0.48 20.93
CA VAL A 305 1.73 -0.79 20.40
C VAL A 305 0.65 -1.65 19.77
N GLY A 306 -0.55 -1.71 20.37
CA GLY A 306 -1.68 -2.48 19.81
C GLY A 306 -2.14 -1.95 18.47
N HIS A 307 -2.35 -0.63 18.33
CA HIS A 307 -2.79 -0.02 17.08
C HIS A 307 -1.72 -0.06 16.00
N ILE A 308 -0.44 0.01 16.38
CA ILE A 308 0.69 -0.13 15.44
C ILE A 308 0.74 -1.55 14.90
N LEU A 309 0.63 -2.57 15.77
CA LEU A 309 0.57 -3.96 15.36
C LEU A 309 -0.63 -4.21 14.43
N GLU A 310 -1.80 -3.70 14.80
CA GLU A 310 -3.01 -3.77 14.00
C GLU A 310 -2.80 -3.15 12.61
N ASN A 311 -2.12 -1.99 12.53
CA ASN A 311 -1.79 -1.35 11.25
C ASN A 311 -0.88 -2.22 10.37
N VAL A 312 0.18 -2.80 10.94
CA VAL A 312 1.11 -3.67 10.19
C VAL A 312 0.39 -4.92 9.68
N ILE A 313 -0.44 -5.55 10.52
CA ILE A 313 -1.23 -6.71 10.14
C ILE A 313 -2.25 -6.36 9.06
N TYR A 314 -2.92 -5.22 9.15
CA TYR A 314 -3.83 -4.76 8.09
C TYR A 314 -3.14 -4.66 6.74
N LEU A 315 -1.96 -4.02 6.70
CA LEU A 315 -1.19 -3.91 5.45
C LEU A 315 -0.77 -5.27 4.90
N GLU A 316 -0.39 -6.19 5.78
CA GLU A 316 -0.04 -7.55 5.37
C GLU A 316 -1.24 -8.33 4.83
N LEU A 317 -2.42 -8.19 5.43
CA LEU A 317 -3.64 -8.83 4.96
C LEU A 317 -4.03 -8.36 3.55
N ILE A 318 -3.96 -7.05 3.27
CA ILE A 318 -4.21 -6.54 1.91
C ILE A 318 -3.12 -6.96 0.92
N ARG A 319 -1.86 -7.11 1.36
CA ARG A 319 -0.75 -7.64 0.55
C ARG A 319 -1.00 -9.08 0.11
N ARG A 320 -1.54 -9.90 1.02
CA ARG A 320 -1.97 -11.29 0.75
C ARG A 320 -3.19 -11.38 -0.14
N GLY A 321 -3.80 -10.25 -0.50
CA GLY A 321 -4.90 -10.16 -1.47
C GLY A 321 -6.29 -10.30 -0.85
N TYR A 322 -6.43 -10.21 0.47
CA TYR A 322 -7.74 -10.20 1.12
C TYR A 322 -8.46 -8.85 0.94
N GLU A 323 -9.78 -8.91 0.81
CA GLU A 323 -10.64 -7.78 1.12
C GLU A 323 -10.82 -7.72 2.64
N VAL A 324 -10.37 -6.63 3.25
CA VAL A 324 -10.28 -6.50 4.71
C VAL A 324 -11.30 -5.49 5.23
N TYR A 325 -12.10 -5.93 6.19
CA TYR A 325 -13.14 -5.13 6.85
C TYR A 325 -12.98 -5.17 8.37
N VAL A 326 -13.45 -4.15 9.05
CA VAL A 326 -13.61 -4.17 10.51
C VAL A 326 -14.96 -4.85 10.83
N GLY A 327 -14.91 -5.91 11.61
CA GLY A 327 -16.10 -6.69 11.95
C GLY A 327 -16.93 -6.06 13.06
N LYS A 328 -18.26 -6.13 12.91
CA LYS A 328 -19.21 -5.85 14.00
C LYS A 328 -20.03 -7.11 14.26
N LEU A 329 -19.97 -7.62 15.51
CA LEU A 329 -20.80 -8.71 15.99
C LEU A 329 -21.58 -8.23 17.21
N ASP A 330 -22.87 -7.92 17.05
CA ASP A 330 -23.71 -7.23 18.03
C ASP A 330 -23.03 -5.92 18.52
N ASP A 331 -22.62 -5.80 19.79
CA ASP A 331 -21.91 -4.65 20.33
C ASP A 331 -20.38 -4.83 20.38
N LEU A 332 -19.89 -5.96 19.89
CA LEU A 332 -18.48 -6.31 19.90
C LEU A 332 -17.81 -6.01 18.55
N GLU A 333 -16.52 -5.70 18.60
CA GLU A 333 -15.68 -5.50 17.43
C GLU A 333 -14.81 -6.73 17.18
N VAL A 334 -14.66 -7.10 15.91
CA VAL A 334 -13.64 -8.01 15.42
C VAL A 334 -12.68 -7.18 14.58
N ASP A 335 -11.39 -7.18 14.89
CA ASP A 335 -10.43 -6.28 14.25
C ASP A 335 -10.45 -6.45 12.74
N PHE A 336 -10.39 -7.70 12.23
CA PHE A 336 -10.45 -7.95 10.81
C PHE A 336 -11.37 -9.09 10.40
N VAL A 337 -12.18 -8.83 9.41
CA VAL A 337 -12.94 -9.79 8.62
C VAL A 337 -12.30 -9.82 7.24
N CYS A 338 -11.58 -10.88 6.95
CA CYS A 338 -10.85 -11.06 5.70
C CYS A 338 -11.65 -11.96 4.77
N MET A 339 -11.93 -11.46 3.59
CA MET A 339 -12.70 -12.18 2.56
C MET A 339 -11.80 -12.47 1.35
N ASP A 340 -11.82 -13.71 0.92
CA ASP A 340 -11.38 -14.11 -0.40
C ASP A 340 -12.55 -14.78 -1.15
N GLN A 341 -12.34 -15.20 -2.40
CA GLN A 341 -13.40 -15.81 -3.22
C GLN A 341 -14.02 -17.07 -2.61
N LYS A 342 -13.41 -17.70 -1.60
CA LYS A 342 -13.77 -19.04 -1.10
C LYS A 342 -14.12 -19.09 0.37
N ARG A 343 -13.59 -18.16 1.19
CA ARG A 343 -13.68 -18.23 2.66
C ARG A 343 -13.68 -16.86 3.32
N ILE A 344 -14.21 -16.81 4.53
CA ILE A 344 -14.12 -15.67 5.44
C ILE A 344 -13.27 -16.11 6.63
N ILE A 345 -12.23 -15.33 6.93
CA ILE A 345 -11.34 -15.55 8.06
C ILE A 345 -11.45 -14.35 8.99
N TYR A 346 -11.51 -14.61 10.28
CA TYR A 346 -11.57 -13.58 11.30
C TYR A 346 -10.24 -13.50 12.04
N TYR A 347 -9.70 -12.29 12.15
CA TYR A 347 -8.48 -12.03 12.92
C TYR A 347 -8.78 -11.06 14.05
N GLN A 348 -8.19 -11.37 15.20
CA GLN A 348 -8.12 -10.47 16.35
C GLN A 348 -6.65 -10.16 16.60
N VAL A 349 -6.32 -8.93 17.00
CA VAL A 349 -4.95 -8.48 17.18
C VAL A 349 -4.79 -7.89 18.57
N ALA A 350 -3.85 -8.40 19.34
CA ALA A 350 -3.53 -7.87 20.66
C ALA A 350 -2.02 -7.87 20.88
N ALA A 351 -1.48 -6.79 21.43
CA ALA A 351 -0.05 -6.72 21.75
C ALA A 351 0.35 -7.83 22.73
N THR A 352 -0.50 -8.12 23.72
CA THR A 352 -0.35 -9.23 24.66
C THR A 352 -1.71 -9.72 25.16
N VAL A 353 -1.81 -10.99 25.48
CA VAL A 353 -3.00 -11.63 26.06
C VAL A 353 -2.68 -12.36 27.37
N ARG A 354 -1.56 -12.05 28.00
CA ARG A 354 -1.18 -12.61 29.31
C ARG A 354 -2.13 -12.23 30.44
N ASP A 355 -2.86 -11.11 30.31
CA ASP A 355 -3.89 -10.74 31.26
C ASP A 355 -5.22 -11.41 30.92
N GLU A 356 -5.82 -12.09 31.89
CA GLU A 356 -7.06 -12.85 31.74
C GLU A 356 -8.26 -11.98 31.26
N LYS A 357 -8.30 -10.70 31.63
CA LYS A 357 -9.35 -9.78 31.18
C LYS A 357 -9.19 -9.47 29.69
N THR A 358 -7.95 -9.25 29.24
CA THR A 358 -7.64 -9.04 27.82
C THR A 358 -7.97 -10.29 27.03
N LEU A 359 -7.54 -11.45 27.50
CA LEU A 359 -7.85 -12.73 26.85
C LEU A 359 -9.37 -12.93 26.71
N LYS A 360 -10.16 -12.76 27.79
CA LYS A 360 -11.63 -12.90 27.75
C LYS A 360 -12.29 -11.90 26.81
N ARG A 361 -11.80 -10.68 26.71
CA ARG A 361 -12.31 -9.67 25.77
C ARG A 361 -12.07 -10.08 24.32
N GLU A 362 -10.90 -10.64 24.04
CA GLU A 362 -10.52 -11.10 22.71
C GLU A 362 -11.19 -12.44 22.32
N LEU A 363 -11.77 -13.18 23.30
CA LEU A 363 -12.48 -14.45 23.08
C LEU A 363 -13.96 -14.19 22.71
N LEU A 364 -14.19 -13.80 21.47
CA LEU A 364 -15.54 -13.71 20.92
C LEU A 364 -16.01 -15.10 20.41
N PRO A 365 -17.33 -15.35 20.38
CA PRO A 365 -17.89 -16.65 19.94
C PRO A 365 -17.81 -16.85 18.41
N LEU A 366 -16.62 -16.68 17.85
CA LEU A 366 -16.33 -16.91 16.44
C LEU A 366 -15.05 -17.74 16.34
N GLN A 367 -15.01 -18.67 15.40
CA GLN A 367 -13.76 -19.35 15.04
C GLN A 367 -12.82 -18.33 14.37
N LYS A 368 -11.79 -17.91 15.08
CA LYS A 368 -10.87 -16.84 14.64
C LYS A 368 -9.43 -17.15 14.97
N ILE A 369 -8.54 -16.39 14.36
CA ILE A 369 -7.11 -16.40 14.65
C ILE A 369 -6.81 -15.17 15.53
N LEU A 370 -6.14 -15.39 16.65
CA LEU A 370 -5.65 -14.37 17.55
C LEU A 370 -4.15 -14.16 17.31
N LEU A 371 -3.78 -13.00 16.80
CA LEU A 371 -2.38 -12.61 16.57
C LEU A 371 -1.87 -11.78 17.76
N THR A 372 -0.76 -12.19 18.36
CA THR A 372 -0.18 -11.53 19.53
C THR A 372 1.36 -11.45 19.43
N LEU A 373 1.97 -10.48 20.12
CA LEU A 373 3.43 -10.39 20.25
C LEU A 373 4.00 -11.27 21.37
N ASP A 374 3.17 -12.01 22.10
CA ASP A 374 3.65 -12.96 23.11
C ASP A 374 4.55 -14.02 22.47
N GLU A 375 5.74 -14.26 23.06
CA GLU A 375 6.77 -15.16 22.51
C GLU A 375 6.37 -16.64 22.55
N ASP A 376 5.53 -17.01 23.51
CA ASP A 376 5.05 -18.38 23.71
C ASP A 376 3.50 -18.37 23.75
N PRO A 377 2.85 -18.27 22.58
CA PRO A 377 1.41 -18.38 22.52
C PRO A 377 1.03 -19.83 22.85
N GLU A 378 0.42 -20.04 24.02
CA GLU A 378 -0.15 -21.35 24.35
C GLU A 378 -1.10 -21.80 23.23
N ALA A 379 -1.11 -23.13 23.00
CA ALA A 379 -1.98 -23.75 22.02
C ALA A 379 -3.47 -23.40 22.25
N ASP A 380 -4.28 -23.53 21.21
CA ASP A 380 -5.71 -23.22 21.11
C ASP A 380 -6.48 -23.09 22.42
N TYR A 381 -7.08 -21.93 22.63
CA TYR A 381 -7.99 -21.69 23.75
C TYR A 381 -9.44 -21.65 23.24
N GLU A 382 -10.29 -22.54 23.70
CA GLU A 382 -11.72 -22.64 23.31
C GLU A 382 -11.96 -22.65 21.80
N GLY A 383 -11.06 -23.26 21.02
CA GLY A 383 -11.14 -23.32 19.55
C GLY A 383 -10.64 -22.09 18.83
N ILE A 384 -9.99 -21.15 19.53
CA ILE A 384 -9.34 -19.98 18.96
C ILE A 384 -7.85 -20.28 18.82
N ARG A 385 -7.35 -20.24 17.59
CA ARG A 385 -5.93 -20.44 17.30
C ARG A 385 -5.14 -19.19 17.66
N ARG A 386 -4.19 -19.32 18.58
CA ARG A 386 -3.25 -18.24 18.93
C ARG A 386 -1.96 -18.40 18.14
N ILE A 387 -1.48 -17.31 17.56
CA ILE A 387 -0.28 -17.30 16.72
C ILE A 387 0.57 -16.09 17.09
N ASN A 388 1.91 -16.28 17.16
CA ASN A 388 2.81 -15.15 17.27
C ASN A 388 2.74 -14.32 15.99
N ALA A 389 2.50 -13.00 16.15
CA ALA A 389 2.30 -12.09 15.03
C ALA A 389 3.55 -11.94 14.15
N LEU A 390 4.76 -12.00 14.74
CA LEU A 390 6.00 -11.85 13.97
C LEU A 390 6.27 -13.10 13.12
N ASP A 391 6.04 -14.30 13.66
CA ASP A 391 6.14 -15.54 12.89
C ASP A 391 5.11 -15.59 11.75
N TRP A 392 3.90 -15.10 12.02
CA TRP A 392 2.87 -14.98 10.99
C TRP A 392 3.25 -13.98 9.89
N LEU A 393 3.82 -12.81 10.27
CA LEU A 393 4.25 -11.78 9.35
C LEU A 393 5.37 -12.24 8.41
N ILE A 394 6.26 -13.13 8.87
CA ILE A 394 7.33 -13.69 8.03
C ILE A 394 6.94 -15.00 7.32
N GLY A 395 5.72 -15.49 7.54
CA GLY A 395 5.17 -16.67 6.86
C GLY A 395 5.61 -18.01 7.47
N LYS A 396 6.12 -18.06 8.70
CA LYS A 396 6.41 -19.31 9.42
C LYS A 396 5.14 -20.06 9.88
N THR A 397 4.05 -19.32 10.03
CA THR A 397 2.74 -19.85 10.44
C THR A 397 1.65 -19.33 9.52
N GLU A 398 0.59 -20.15 9.26
CA GLU A 398 -0.59 -19.78 8.47
C GLU A 398 -1.79 -19.43 9.36
#